data_d9b582b758fc1677581c6004f1efe37e
#
_entry.id   d9b582b758fc1677581c6004f1efe37e
#
_cell.length_a   1.000
_cell.length_b   1.000
_cell.length_c   1.000
_cell.angle_alpha   90.00
_cell.angle_beta   90.00
_cell.angle_gamma   90.00
#
_symmetry.space_group_name_H-M   'P 1'
#
loop_
_entity.id
_entity.type
_entity.pdbx_description
1 polymer ?
#
loop_
_entity_poly.entity_id
_entity_poly.type
_entity_poly.pdbx_seq_one_letter_code
_entity_poly.pdbx_strand_id
1 'polypeptide(L)'
;DPVGLMENISGVTSWLKKKILENGGDAERETLNIVNDRAGAPYFVDKEGEYWRAYLFIEDATCFDQVENDEDFYQSALAFGNFQRLLADYPADTLHETIPDFHNTVKRFANFKKAVEEDACGRAADVQKEIQFALEREQLAHTLVDLQDAGKLPLRVTHNDTKLNNIMIDNATHK
;
A
#
# COMPACT_ATOMS: atom_id res chain seq x y z
N ASP A 1 6.40 -12.73 6.38
CA ASP A 1 6.74 -13.48 5.13
C ASP A 1 7.55 -12.60 4.17
N PRO A 2 8.89 -12.49 4.36
CA PRO A 2 9.72 -11.67 3.48
C PRO A 2 9.77 -12.20 2.04
N VAL A 3 9.68 -13.50 1.83
CA VAL A 3 9.74 -14.12 0.51
C VAL A 3 8.50 -13.74 -0.30
N GLY A 4 7.31 -14.00 0.25
CA GLY A 4 6.05 -13.61 -0.40
C GLY A 4 5.93 -12.10 -0.63
N LEU A 5 6.46 -11.27 0.31
CA LEU A 5 6.55 -9.83 0.10
C LEU A 5 7.40 -9.49 -1.12
N MET A 6 8.57 -10.13 -1.28
CA MET A 6 9.45 -9.85 -2.41
C MET A 6 8.92 -10.40 -3.74
N GLU A 7 8.17 -11.49 -3.72
CA GLU A 7 7.44 -11.98 -4.89
C GLU A 7 6.37 -10.97 -5.33
N ASN A 8 5.60 -10.42 -4.38
CA ASN A 8 4.63 -9.34 -4.66
C ASN A 8 5.31 -8.12 -5.27
N ILE A 9 6.37 -7.62 -4.64
CA ILE A 9 7.08 -6.42 -5.12
C ILE A 9 7.66 -6.67 -6.53
N SER A 10 8.30 -7.80 -6.75
CA SER A 10 8.90 -8.14 -8.05
C SER A 10 7.84 -8.28 -9.14
N GLY A 11 6.72 -8.94 -8.86
CA GLY A 11 5.61 -9.09 -9.79
C GLY A 11 5.00 -7.74 -10.17
N VAL A 12 4.63 -6.93 -9.18
CA VAL A 12 3.99 -5.62 -9.40
C VAL A 12 4.95 -4.67 -10.11
N THR A 13 6.20 -4.55 -9.69
CA THR A 13 7.15 -3.62 -10.34
C THR A 13 7.51 -4.04 -11.76
N SER A 14 7.64 -5.34 -12.04
CA SER A 14 7.87 -5.84 -13.41
C SER A 14 6.68 -5.54 -14.33
N TRP A 15 5.46 -5.68 -13.82
CA TRP A 15 4.25 -5.32 -14.55
C TRP A 15 4.18 -3.82 -14.82
N LEU A 16 4.43 -3.01 -13.80
CA LEU A 16 4.45 -1.55 -13.94
C LEU A 16 5.49 -1.11 -14.98
N LYS A 17 6.72 -1.64 -14.94
CA LYS A 17 7.75 -1.35 -15.95
C LYS A 17 7.25 -1.58 -17.37
N LYS A 18 6.63 -2.75 -17.60
CA LYS A 18 6.07 -3.08 -18.91
C LYS A 18 5.01 -2.04 -19.33
N LYS A 19 4.04 -1.76 -18.46
CA LYS A 19 2.95 -0.81 -18.74
C LYS A 19 3.45 0.63 -18.95
N ILE A 20 4.44 1.08 -18.17
CA ILE A 20 5.06 2.39 -18.30
C ILE A 20 5.73 2.51 -19.68
N LEU A 21 6.55 1.53 -20.07
CA LEU A 21 7.23 1.52 -21.37
C LEU A 21 6.22 1.46 -22.54
N GLU A 22 5.15 0.67 -22.44
CA GLU A 22 4.08 0.62 -23.44
C GLU A 22 3.38 1.98 -23.63
N ASN A 23 3.35 2.81 -22.57
CA ASN A 23 2.79 4.16 -22.61
C ASN A 23 3.83 5.25 -22.94
N GLY A 24 5.10 4.89 -23.26
CA GLY A 24 6.17 5.82 -23.59
C GLY A 24 6.76 6.56 -22.39
N GLY A 25 6.55 6.06 -21.17
CA GLY A 25 7.12 6.61 -19.93
C GLY A 25 8.51 6.07 -19.62
N ASP A 26 9.08 6.55 -18.50
CA ASP A 26 10.42 6.21 -18.02
C ASP A 26 10.32 5.20 -16.85
N ALA A 27 10.52 3.93 -17.17
CA ALA A 27 10.44 2.85 -16.18
C ALA A 27 11.59 2.87 -15.15
N GLU A 28 12.64 3.66 -15.34
CA GLU A 28 13.71 3.82 -14.34
C GLU A 28 13.30 4.82 -13.25
N ARG A 29 12.42 5.75 -13.59
CA ARG A 29 11.94 6.79 -12.67
C ARG A 29 10.53 6.56 -12.14
N GLU A 30 9.61 6.00 -12.93
CA GLU A 30 8.19 5.92 -12.59
C GLU A 30 7.81 4.67 -11.77
N THR A 31 8.75 3.78 -11.48
CA THR A 31 8.54 2.63 -10.57
C THR A 31 9.84 2.21 -9.89
N LEU A 32 9.71 1.40 -8.83
CA LEU A 32 10.88 0.86 -8.14
C LEU A 32 11.66 -0.12 -9.03
N ASN A 33 12.96 0.01 -9.02
CA ASN A 33 13.90 -0.83 -9.75
C ASN A 33 14.72 -1.67 -8.78
N ILE A 34 14.31 -2.94 -8.59
CA ILE A 34 14.98 -3.85 -7.68
C ILE A 34 16.36 -4.20 -8.23
N VAL A 35 17.38 -4.14 -7.37
CA VAL A 35 18.72 -4.61 -7.65
C VAL A 35 18.82 -6.05 -7.17
N ASN A 36 18.94 -6.98 -8.13
CA ASN A 36 19.11 -8.39 -7.80
C ASN A 36 20.49 -8.66 -7.20
N ASP A 37 20.58 -9.65 -6.36
CA ASP A 37 21.86 -10.14 -5.88
C ASP A 37 22.70 -10.80 -7.00
N ARG A 38 23.91 -11.29 -6.68
CA ARG A 38 24.79 -11.93 -7.66
C ARG A 38 24.25 -13.28 -8.20
N ALA A 39 23.32 -13.89 -7.50
CA ALA A 39 22.66 -15.13 -7.92
C ALA A 39 21.37 -14.86 -8.73
N GLY A 40 20.98 -13.58 -8.87
CA GLY A 40 19.78 -13.15 -9.59
C GLY A 40 18.52 -13.09 -8.71
N ALA A 41 18.64 -13.25 -7.39
CA ALA A 41 17.52 -13.15 -6.47
C ALA A 41 17.18 -11.68 -6.17
N PRO A 42 15.88 -11.32 -5.97
CA PRO A 42 15.46 -9.94 -5.70
C PRO A 42 15.71 -9.50 -4.25
N TYR A 43 16.34 -10.33 -3.44
CA TYR A 43 16.73 -10.06 -2.07
C TYR A 43 17.96 -10.89 -1.70
N PHE A 44 18.62 -10.53 -0.61
CA PHE A 44 19.75 -11.25 -0.04
C PHE A 44 19.43 -11.63 1.41
N VAL A 45 19.81 -12.85 1.82
CA VAL A 45 19.73 -13.30 3.23
C VAL A 45 21.14 -13.36 3.78
N ASP A 46 21.39 -12.64 4.88
CA ASP A 46 22.69 -12.63 5.53
C ASP A 46 22.93 -13.85 6.42
N LYS A 47 24.07 -13.88 7.09
CA LYS A 47 24.48 -15.01 7.95
C LYS A 47 23.65 -15.13 9.22
N GLU A 48 23.04 -14.03 9.64
CA GLU A 48 22.16 -13.91 10.78
C GLU A 48 20.72 -14.31 10.44
N GLY A 49 20.42 -14.53 9.14
CA GLY A 49 19.10 -14.89 8.63
C GLY A 49 18.22 -13.67 8.33
N GLU A 50 18.78 -12.47 8.34
CA GLU A 50 18.06 -11.24 8.01
C GLU A 50 17.93 -11.04 6.51
N TYR A 51 16.79 -10.47 6.08
CA TYR A 51 16.45 -10.24 4.69
C TYR A 51 16.74 -8.82 4.29
N TRP A 52 17.51 -8.65 3.21
CA TRP A 52 17.92 -7.36 2.67
C TRP A 52 17.45 -7.23 1.23
N ARG A 53 16.96 -6.06 0.88
CA ARG A 53 16.67 -5.70 -0.51
C ARG A 53 17.28 -4.35 -0.85
N ALA A 54 17.60 -4.16 -2.12
CA ALA A 54 18.09 -2.90 -2.65
C ALA A 54 17.32 -2.52 -3.91
N TYR A 55 17.14 -1.23 -4.15
CA TYR A 55 16.63 -0.69 -5.39
C TYR A 55 17.44 0.54 -5.80
N LEU A 56 17.39 0.85 -7.09
CA LEU A 56 18.01 2.05 -7.60
C LEU A 56 17.38 3.27 -6.92
N PHE A 57 18.23 4.17 -6.46
CA PHE A 57 17.76 5.42 -5.90
C PHE A 57 17.27 6.33 -7.04
N ILE A 58 16.15 6.96 -6.86
CA ILE A 58 15.58 7.93 -7.81
C ILE A 58 16.09 9.31 -7.38
N GLU A 59 17.04 9.87 -8.15
CA GLU A 59 17.60 11.19 -7.90
C GLU A 59 16.64 12.31 -8.33
N ASP A 60 16.87 13.53 -7.85
CA ASP A 60 16.10 14.73 -8.20
C ASP A 60 14.58 14.59 -8.04
N ALA A 61 14.18 13.87 -7.00
CA ALA A 61 12.78 13.72 -6.59
C ALA A 61 12.64 13.87 -5.08
N THR A 62 11.53 14.45 -4.62
CA THR A 62 11.26 14.76 -3.22
C THR A 62 9.94 14.15 -2.77
N CYS A 63 9.92 13.57 -1.56
CA CYS A 63 8.69 13.21 -0.85
C CYS A 63 8.33 14.32 0.13
N PHE A 64 7.09 14.78 0.12
CA PHE A 64 6.61 15.83 1.01
C PHE A 64 5.79 15.24 2.16
N ASP A 65 6.11 15.62 3.39
CA ASP A 65 5.33 15.22 4.58
C ASP A 65 4.05 16.04 4.74
N GLN A 66 4.04 17.26 4.20
CA GLN A 66 2.91 18.19 4.26
C GLN A 66 2.63 18.77 2.89
N VAL A 67 1.38 19.14 2.67
CA VAL A 67 0.96 19.84 1.46
C VAL A 67 1.47 21.29 1.53
N GLU A 68 2.36 21.66 0.62
CA GLU A 68 2.88 23.02 0.52
C GLU A 68 2.05 23.87 -0.45
N ASN A 69 1.46 23.24 -1.45
CA ASN A 69 0.60 23.88 -2.44
C ASN A 69 -0.42 22.89 -3.03
N ASP A 70 -1.46 23.38 -3.65
CA ASP A 70 -2.54 22.59 -4.22
C ASP A 70 -2.09 21.73 -5.41
N GLU A 71 -1.06 22.17 -6.15
CA GLU A 71 -0.55 21.44 -7.32
C GLU A 71 0.14 20.13 -6.91
N ASP A 72 1.02 20.15 -5.90
CA ASP A 72 1.70 18.94 -5.41
C ASP A 72 0.68 17.91 -4.88
N PHE A 73 -0.38 18.41 -4.24
CA PHE A 73 -1.46 17.53 -3.79
C PHE A 73 -2.25 16.93 -4.94
N TYR A 74 -2.54 17.74 -5.96
CA TYR A 74 -3.19 17.26 -7.18
C TYR A 74 -2.34 16.23 -7.92
N GLN A 75 -1.04 16.46 -8.06
CA GLN A 75 -0.11 15.51 -8.69
C GLN A 75 -0.02 14.20 -7.90
N SER A 76 -0.07 14.26 -6.57
CA SER A 76 -0.11 13.05 -5.75
C SER A 76 -1.37 12.21 -6.01
N ALA A 77 -2.52 12.85 -6.16
CA ALA A 77 -3.77 12.16 -6.50
C ALA A 77 -3.72 11.54 -7.91
N LEU A 78 -3.13 12.24 -8.88
CA LEU A 78 -2.90 11.71 -10.23
C LEU A 78 -1.98 10.50 -10.22
N ALA A 79 -0.90 10.53 -9.44
CA ALA A 79 0.05 9.42 -9.34
C ALA A 79 -0.63 8.15 -8.79
N PHE A 80 -1.42 8.25 -7.71
CA PHE A 80 -2.20 7.11 -7.20
C PHE A 80 -3.26 6.62 -8.19
N GLY A 81 -3.96 7.54 -8.86
CA GLY A 81 -4.91 7.18 -9.90
C GLY A 81 -4.26 6.44 -11.08
N ASN A 82 -3.08 6.90 -11.50
CA ASN A 82 -2.29 6.26 -12.56
C ASN A 82 -1.78 4.87 -12.12
N PHE A 83 -1.28 4.74 -10.90
CA PHE A 83 -0.89 3.46 -10.31
C PHE A 83 -2.03 2.43 -10.39
N GLN A 84 -3.24 2.81 -9.96
CA GLN A 84 -4.41 1.94 -10.03
C GLN A 84 -4.79 1.61 -11.49
N ARG A 85 -4.68 2.56 -12.41
CA ARG A 85 -4.95 2.36 -13.84
C ARG A 85 -3.97 1.36 -14.45
N LEU A 86 -2.67 1.49 -14.19
CA LEU A 86 -1.63 0.61 -14.71
C LEU A 86 -1.76 -0.83 -14.18
N LEU A 87 -2.33 -1.00 -12.99
CA LEU A 87 -2.53 -2.30 -12.35
C LEU A 87 -3.97 -2.84 -12.47
N ALA A 88 -4.83 -2.17 -13.26
CA ALA A 88 -6.23 -2.54 -13.36
C ALA A 88 -6.46 -3.98 -13.86
N ASP A 89 -5.57 -4.49 -14.68
CA ASP A 89 -5.59 -5.84 -15.28
C ASP A 89 -4.48 -6.77 -14.73
N TYR A 90 -3.83 -6.37 -13.63
CA TYR A 90 -2.90 -7.25 -12.92
C TYR A 90 -3.67 -8.39 -12.24
N PRO A 91 -3.20 -9.65 -12.34
CA PRO A 91 -3.85 -10.80 -11.70
C PRO A 91 -3.68 -10.73 -10.17
N ALA A 92 -4.59 -10.02 -9.49
CA ALA A 92 -4.48 -9.72 -8.06
C ALA A 92 -4.49 -10.98 -7.16
N ASP A 93 -5.03 -12.08 -7.64
CA ASP A 93 -5.04 -13.40 -6.98
C ASP A 93 -3.66 -14.06 -6.88
N THR A 94 -2.67 -13.54 -7.61
CA THR A 94 -1.27 -14.01 -7.51
C THR A 94 -0.51 -13.38 -6.34
N LEU A 95 -1.07 -12.35 -5.71
CA LEU A 95 -0.43 -11.68 -4.58
C LEU A 95 -0.57 -12.47 -3.28
N HIS A 96 0.52 -12.56 -2.54
CA HIS A 96 0.52 -13.09 -1.18
C HIS A 96 -0.06 -12.09 -0.19
N GLU A 97 -0.94 -12.54 0.68
CA GLU A 97 -1.40 -11.75 1.82
C GLU A 97 -0.35 -11.80 2.93
N THR A 98 0.62 -10.86 2.90
CA THR A 98 1.78 -10.86 3.81
C THR A 98 1.43 -10.49 5.25
N ILE A 99 0.34 -9.77 5.47
CA ILE A 99 -0.24 -9.46 6.78
C ILE A 99 -1.72 -9.85 6.73
N PRO A 100 -2.09 -11.05 7.22
CA PRO A 100 -3.46 -11.53 7.13
C PRO A 100 -4.49 -10.57 7.74
N ASP A 101 -5.57 -10.35 7.03
CA ASP A 101 -6.71 -9.52 7.45
C ASP A 101 -6.38 -8.05 7.76
N PHE A 102 -5.21 -7.54 7.32
CA PHE A 102 -4.75 -6.19 7.68
C PHE A 102 -5.76 -5.10 7.31
N HIS A 103 -6.46 -5.25 6.19
CA HIS A 103 -7.50 -4.31 5.72
C HIS A 103 -8.93 -4.85 5.87
N ASN A 104 -9.13 -5.98 6.55
CA ASN A 104 -10.46 -6.50 6.84
C ASN A 104 -11.13 -5.68 7.95
N THR A 105 -11.95 -4.71 7.56
CA THR A 105 -12.58 -3.77 8.49
C THR A 105 -13.53 -4.45 9.46
N VAL A 106 -14.18 -5.56 9.09
CA VAL A 106 -15.06 -6.35 9.96
C VAL A 106 -14.28 -6.99 11.10
N LYS A 107 -13.15 -7.65 10.76
CA LYS A 107 -12.28 -8.26 11.79
C LYS A 107 -11.61 -7.20 12.66
N ARG A 108 -11.18 -6.08 12.07
CA ARG A 108 -10.62 -4.96 12.84
C ARG A 108 -11.64 -4.37 13.81
N PHE A 109 -12.91 -4.27 13.39
CA PHE A 109 -13.99 -3.79 14.25
C PHE A 109 -14.28 -4.78 15.40
N ALA A 110 -14.29 -6.08 15.14
CA ALA A 110 -14.40 -7.10 16.18
C ALA A 110 -13.25 -7.01 17.21
N ASN A 111 -12.01 -6.83 16.74
CA ASN A 111 -10.85 -6.61 17.60
C ASN A 111 -10.96 -5.32 18.42
N PHE A 112 -11.49 -4.26 17.83
CA PHE A 112 -11.77 -3.01 18.55
C PHE A 112 -12.76 -3.24 19.69
N LYS A 113 -13.92 -3.90 19.45
CA LYS A 113 -14.90 -4.21 20.51
C LYS A 113 -14.26 -5.01 21.64
N LYS A 114 -13.47 -6.03 21.29
CA LYS A 114 -12.74 -6.85 22.27
C LYS A 114 -11.76 -6.01 23.11
N ALA A 115 -10.99 -5.12 22.46
CA ALA A 115 -10.05 -4.25 23.16
C ALA A 115 -10.73 -3.26 24.11
N VAL A 116 -11.92 -2.76 23.74
CA VAL A 116 -12.76 -1.92 24.62
C VAL A 116 -13.26 -2.69 25.83
N GLU A 117 -13.74 -3.94 25.62
CA GLU A 117 -14.26 -4.81 26.70
C GLU A 117 -13.15 -5.23 27.68
N GLU A 118 -11.97 -5.58 27.16
CA GLU A 118 -10.83 -5.99 27.97
C GLU A 118 -10.19 -4.84 28.74
N ASP A 119 -10.26 -3.63 28.20
CA ASP A 119 -9.64 -2.38 28.73
C ASP A 119 -8.27 -2.62 29.42
N ALA A 120 -7.40 -3.37 28.77
CA ALA A 120 -6.14 -3.85 29.34
C ALA A 120 -5.23 -2.76 29.94
N CYS A 121 -5.40 -1.51 29.48
CA CYS A 121 -4.65 -0.34 29.96
C CYS A 121 -5.46 0.59 30.88
N GLY A 122 -6.73 0.29 31.16
CA GLY A 122 -7.61 1.12 31.99
C GLY A 122 -7.92 2.49 31.41
N ARG A 123 -7.90 2.66 30.07
CA ARG A 123 -8.05 3.97 29.41
C ARG A 123 -9.40 4.14 28.69
N ALA A 124 -10.22 3.11 28.65
CA ALA A 124 -11.49 3.17 27.92
C ALA A 124 -12.43 4.26 28.47
N ALA A 125 -12.40 4.50 29.78
CA ALA A 125 -13.20 5.55 30.41
C ALA A 125 -12.90 6.96 29.88
N ASP A 126 -11.65 7.23 29.49
CA ASP A 126 -11.19 8.53 29.03
C ASP A 126 -11.59 8.87 27.59
N VAL A 127 -11.98 7.84 26.80
CA VAL A 127 -12.27 7.93 25.36
C VAL A 127 -13.65 7.40 24.99
N GLN A 128 -14.60 7.53 25.90
CA GLN A 128 -15.97 7.01 25.71
C GLN A 128 -16.71 7.60 24.50
N LYS A 129 -16.44 8.87 24.17
CA LYS A 129 -17.07 9.54 23.00
C LYS A 129 -16.60 8.93 21.70
N GLU A 130 -15.30 8.66 21.61
CA GLU A 130 -14.65 8.04 20.43
C GLU A 130 -15.09 6.57 20.28
N ILE A 131 -15.19 5.86 21.41
CA ILE A 131 -15.72 4.48 21.43
C ILE A 131 -17.16 4.46 20.91
N GLN A 132 -18.04 5.31 21.46
CA GLN A 132 -19.43 5.38 21.03
C GLN A 132 -19.55 5.77 19.56
N PHE A 133 -18.76 6.77 19.11
CA PHE A 133 -18.70 7.17 17.70
C PHE A 133 -18.36 6.00 16.78
N ALA A 134 -17.39 5.16 17.16
CA ALA A 134 -17.02 3.98 16.39
C ALA A 134 -18.13 2.92 16.41
N LEU A 135 -18.69 2.60 17.59
CA LEU A 135 -19.75 1.59 17.73
C LEU A 135 -20.99 1.89 16.89
N GLU A 136 -21.41 3.16 16.82
CA GLU A 136 -22.54 3.59 15.98
C GLU A 136 -22.30 3.40 14.46
N ARG A 137 -21.05 3.11 14.06
CA ARG A 137 -20.63 2.97 12.67
C ARG A 137 -20.22 1.54 12.29
N GLU A 138 -20.59 0.56 13.10
CA GLU A 138 -20.29 -0.85 12.84
C GLU A 138 -20.73 -1.27 11.44
N GLN A 139 -21.95 -0.90 11.03
CA GLN A 139 -22.49 -1.24 9.71
C GLN A 139 -21.64 -0.65 8.57
N LEU A 140 -21.02 0.51 8.77
CA LEU A 140 -20.11 1.09 7.78
C LEU A 140 -18.86 0.23 7.60
N ALA A 141 -18.33 -0.37 8.67
CA ALA A 141 -17.18 -1.26 8.61
C ALA A 141 -17.43 -2.53 7.78
N HIS A 142 -18.68 -2.97 7.65
CA HIS A 142 -19.09 -4.12 6.85
C HIS A 142 -19.21 -3.82 5.35
N THR A 143 -19.46 -2.57 4.95
CA THR A 143 -19.92 -2.21 3.62
C THR A 143 -19.06 -2.79 2.49
N LEU A 144 -17.74 -2.64 2.54
CA LEU A 144 -16.85 -3.11 1.47
C LEU A 144 -16.60 -4.62 1.53
N VAL A 145 -16.46 -5.17 2.73
CA VAL A 145 -16.22 -6.61 2.94
C VAL A 145 -17.44 -7.40 2.46
N ASP A 146 -18.65 -7.01 2.86
CA ASP A 146 -19.89 -7.68 2.45
C ASP A 146 -20.10 -7.60 0.92
N LEU A 147 -19.74 -6.48 0.28
CA LEU A 147 -19.81 -6.34 -1.18
C LEU A 147 -18.77 -7.23 -1.89
N GLN A 148 -17.59 -7.39 -1.32
CA GLN A 148 -16.55 -8.27 -1.83
C GLN A 148 -16.98 -9.73 -1.70
N ASP A 149 -17.47 -10.14 -0.54
CA ASP A 149 -17.96 -11.50 -0.28
C ASP A 149 -19.16 -11.87 -1.17
N ALA A 150 -19.99 -10.88 -1.48
CA ALA A 150 -21.09 -11.02 -2.42
C ALA A 150 -20.65 -11.03 -3.91
N GLY A 151 -19.36 -10.94 -4.20
CA GLY A 151 -18.82 -10.88 -5.57
C GLY A 151 -19.16 -9.61 -6.36
N LYS A 152 -19.60 -8.54 -5.66
CA LYS A 152 -19.95 -7.26 -6.28
C LYS A 152 -18.75 -6.31 -6.43
N LEU A 153 -17.67 -6.55 -5.70
CA LEU A 153 -16.41 -5.85 -5.84
C LEU A 153 -15.34 -6.81 -6.33
N PRO A 154 -14.71 -6.55 -7.48
CA PRO A 154 -13.58 -7.36 -7.93
C PRO A 154 -12.34 -7.09 -7.08
N LEU A 155 -11.52 -8.13 -6.88
CA LEU A 155 -10.19 -7.94 -6.32
C LEU A 155 -9.35 -7.07 -7.26
N ARG A 156 -8.62 -6.12 -6.69
CA ARG A 156 -7.72 -5.20 -7.39
C ARG A 156 -6.46 -5.01 -6.58
N VAL A 157 -5.35 -4.76 -7.25
CA VAL A 157 -4.15 -4.28 -6.57
C VAL A 157 -4.39 -2.84 -6.12
N THR A 158 -4.20 -2.58 -4.84
CA THR A 158 -4.33 -1.25 -4.25
C THR A 158 -3.08 -0.92 -3.45
N HIS A 159 -2.72 0.36 -3.37
CA HIS A 159 -1.56 0.79 -2.61
C HIS A 159 -1.79 0.70 -1.08
N ASN A 160 -3.03 0.92 -0.64
CA ASN A 160 -3.50 0.85 0.75
C ASN A 160 -2.89 1.87 1.75
N ASP A 161 -2.03 2.76 1.28
CA ASP A 161 -1.46 3.85 2.10
C ASP A 161 -1.24 5.10 1.23
N THR A 162 -2.33 5.65 0.72
CA THR A 162 -2.36 6.75 -0.27
C THR A 162 -2.16 8.10 0.43
N LYS A 163 -0.97 8.35 0.95
CA LYS A 163 -0.58 9.62 1.56
C LYS A 163 0.54 10.29 0.75
N LEU A 164 0.64 11.62 0.88
CA LEU A 164 1.54 12.46 0.10
C LEU A 164 3.01 11.99 0.16
N ASN A 165 3.50 11.63 1.34
CA ASN A 165 4.90 11.20 1.50
C ASN A 165 5.21 9.78 0.98
N ASN A 166 4.24 9.09 0.40
CA ASN A 166 4.47 7.82 -0.32
C ASN A 166 4.62 8.04 -1.83
N ILE A 167 4.69 9.29 -2.28
CA ILE A 167 4.94 9.68 -3.66
C ILE A 167 6.20 10.51 -3.74
N MET A 168 7.00 10.22 -4.74
CA MET A 168 8.15 11.02 -5.13
C MET A 168 7.73 11.95 -6.26
N ILE A 169 7.91 13.25 -6.06
CA ILE A 169 7.63 14.29 -7.05
C ILE A 169 8.96 14.75 -7.64
N ASP A 170 9.07 14.74 -8.96
CA ASP A 170 10.25 15.20 -9.66
C ASP A 170 10.48 16.71 -9.46
N ASN A 171 11.68 17.08 -9.03
CA ASN A 171 11.99 18.46 -8.61
C ASN A 171 11.96 19.48 -9.74
N ALA A 172 12.12 19.05 -10.98
CA ALA A 172 12.15 19.95 -12.15
C ALA A 172 10.77 20.14 -12.78
N THR A 173 9.96 19.07 -12.82
CA THR A 173 8.67 19.09 -13.51
C THR A 173 7.47 19.23 -12.58
N HIS A 174 7.66 19.01 -11.26
CA HIS A 174 6.60 18.92 -10.26
C HIS A 174 5.52 17.88 -10.58
N LYS A 175 5.93 16.76 -11.16
CA LYS A 175 5.04 15.66 -11.56
C LYS A 175 5.51 14.34 -11.00
#